data_78a8d4813469db113c4374e1c4b90d41
#
_entry.id   78a8d4813469db113c4374e1c4b90d41
#
_cell.length_a   1.000
_cell.length_b   1.000
_cell.length_c   1.000
_cell.angle_alpha   90.00
_cell.angle_beta   90.00
_cell.angle_gamma   90.00
#
_symmetry.space_group_name_H-M   'P 1'
#
loop_
_entity.id
_entity.type
_entity.pdbx_description
1 polymer ?
#
loop_
_entity_poly.entity_id
_entity_poly.type
_entity_poly.pdbx_seq_one_letter_code
_entity_poly.pdbx_strand_id
1 'polypeptide(L)'
;MEIVFLEQAEKDREYWKKSGNKAIMKKITDLLKDIAEHPYPGIGKPEPLKYELAGYWSRRINSEHRIIYSVHDDIVIVYVLSMRYHYTR
;
A
#
# COMPACT_ATOMS: atom_id res chain seq x y z
N MET A 1 -8.83 1.33 -11.47
CA MET A 1 -8.19 0.03 -11.16
C MET A 1 -8.84 -0.61 -9.96
N GLU A 2 -8.91 -1.92 -9.99
CA GLU A 2 -9.42 -2.67 -8.86
C GLU A 2 -8.34 -2.87 -7.82
N ILE A 3 -8.69 -2.73 -6.55
CA ILE A 3 -7.77 -2.97 -5.43
C ILE A 3 -8.15 -4.29 -4.78
N VAL A 4 -7.16 -5.17 -4.64
CA VAL A 4 -7.35 -6.47 -3.98
C VAL A 4 -6.41 -6.51 -2.77
N PHE A 5 -6.96 -6.77 -1.59
CA PHE A 5 -6.17 -6.87 -0.37
C PHE A 5 -5.82 -8.33 -0.12
N LEU A 6 -4.53 -8.62 -0.04
CA LEU A 6 -4.07 -9.94 0.33
C LEU A 6 -4.21 -10.12 1.85
N GLU A 7 -3.96 -11.31 2.33
CA GLU A 7 -4.28 -11.67 3.71
C GLU A 7 -3.64 -10.73 4.73
N GLN A 8 -2.34 -10.45 4.58
CA GLN A 8 -1.67 -9.59 5.53
C GLN A 8 -2.24 -8.17 5.50
N ALA A 9 -2.60 -7.69 4.31
CA ALA A 9 -3.18 -6.35 4.18
C ALA A 9 -4.56 -6.28 4.84
N GLU A 10 -5.34 -7.34 4.77
CA GLU A 10 -6.62 -7.38 5.46
C GLU A 10 -6.44 -7.31 6.97
N LYS A 11 -5.42 -8.02 7.49
CA LYS A 11 -5.11 -7.97 8.91
C LYS A 11 -4.67 -6.57 9.33
N ASP A 12 -3.84 -5.94 8.51
CA ASP A 12 -3.37 -4.58 8.78
C ASP A 12 -4.52 -3.59 8.76
N ARG A 13 -5.44 -3.77 7.82
CA ARG A 13 -6.62 -2.92 7.72
C ARG A 13 -7.46 -2.99 8.99
N GLU A 14 -7.69 -4.22 9.50
CA GLU A 14 -8.39 -4.42 10.75
C GLU A 14 -7.67 -3.76 11.91
N TYR A 15 -6.35 -3.90 11.94
CA TYR A 15 -5.54 -3.29 12.99
C TYR A 15 -5.75 -1.77 13.03
N TRP A 16 -5.68 -1.11 11.88
CA TRP A 16 -5.85 0.34 11.82
C TRP A 16 -7.27 0.76 12.19
N LYS A 17 -8.28 -0.01 11.78
CA LYS A 17 -9.65 0.28 12.17
C LYS A 17 -9.82 0.22 13.68
N LYS A 18 -9.26 -0.80 14.31
CA LYS A 18 -9.38 -0.97 15.76
C LYS A 18 -8.53 0.02 16.54
N SER A 19 -7.46 0.50 15.94
CA SER A 19 -6.56 1.45 16.62
C SER A 19 -7.23 2.80 16.86
N GLY A 20 -8.22 3.15 16.05
CA GLY A 20 -8.84 4.46 16.13
C GLY A 20 -7.97 5.60 15.64
N ASN A 21 -6.86 5.30 14.98
CA ASN A 21 -5.95 6.34 14.48
C ASN A 21 -6.50 6.90 13.18
N LYS A 22 -7.30 7.96 13.31
CA LYS A 22 -8.00 8.54 12.17
C LYS A 22 -7.04 9.13 11.14
N ALA A 23 -5.93 9.70 11.59
CA ALA A 23 -4.95 10.29 10.68
C ALA A 23 -4.35 9.23 9.75
N ILE A 24 -3.96 8.09 10.31
CA ILE A 24 -3.41 7.00 9.50
C ILE A 24 -4.48 6.42 8.58
N MET A 25 -5.70 6.25 9.08
CA MET A 25 -6.78 5.70 8.26
C MET A 25 -7.08 6.60 7.07
N LYS A 26 -7.11 7.90 7.30
CA LYS A 26 -7.33 8.86 6.20
C LYS A 26 -6.19 8.80 5.19
N LYS A 27 -4.96 8.73 5.67
CA LYS A 27 -3.80 8.66 4.79
C LYS A 27 -3.83 7.41 3.94
N ILE A 28 -4.18 6.28 4.55
CA ILE A 28 -4.31 5.02 3.81
C ILE A 28 -5.37 5.15 2.71
N THR A 29 -6.53 5.71 3.05
CA THR A 29 -7.60 5.91 2.08
C THR A 29 -7.12 6.77 0.91
N ASP A 30 -6.46 7.88 1.21
CA ASP A 30 -5.97 8.78 0.17
C ASP A 30 -4.94 8.08 -0.72
N LEU A 31 -4.04 7.30 -0.11
CA LEU A 31 -3.02 6.58 -0.86
C LEU A 31 -3.63 5.52 -1.76
N LEU A 32 -4.61 4.77 -1.25
CA LEU A 32 -5.25 3.73 -2.05
C LEU A 32 -6.00 4.31 -3.24
N LYS A 33 -6.66 5.45 -3.05
CA LYS A 33 -7.31 6.14 -4.16
C LYS A 33 -6.30 6.58 -5.20
N ASP A 34 -5.18 7.13 -4.76
CA ASP A 34 -4.15 7.59 -5.67
C ASP A 34 -3.53 6.41 -6.42
N ILE A 35 -3.25 5.31 -5.72
CA ILE A 35 -2.71 4.10 -6.37
C ILE A 35 -3.66 3.59 -7.44
N ALA A 36 -4.96 3.59 -7.16
CA ALA A 36 -5.95 3.12 -8.12
C ALA A 36 -5.97 3.97 -9.38
N GLU A 37 -5.67 5.26 -9.26
CA GLU A 37 -5.66 6.18 -10.41
C GLU A 37 -4.28 6.27 -11.05
N HIS A 38 -3.23 6.23 -10.23
CA HIS A 38 -1.84 6.43 -10.66
C HIS A 38 -0.95 5.43 -9.96
N PRO A 39 -0.87 4.18 -10.45
CA PRO A 39 -0.19 3.13 -9.69
C PRO A 39 1.32 3.33 -9.54
N TYR A 40 1.94 4.11 -10.40
CA TYR A 40 3.39 4.31 -10.31
C TYR A 40 3.78 5.69 -9.80
N PRO A 41 3.28 6.81 -10.34
CA PRO A 41 3.57 8.14 -9.76
C PRO A 41 2.54 8.49 -8.70
N GLY A 42 2.79 9.55 -7.94
CA GLY A 42 1.78 10.09 -7.06
C GLY A 42 2.27 10.38 -5.66
N ILE A 43 1.33 10.46 -4.72
CA ILE A 43 1.64 10.84 -3.35
C ILE A 43 2.27 9.69 -2.57
N GLY A 44 2.93 10.00 -1.46
CA GLY A 44 3.52 8.99 -0.60
C GLY A 44 4.86 8.46 -1.06
N LYS A 45 5.54 9.19 -1.95
CA LYS A 45 6.88 8.82 -2.44
C LYS A 45 6.91 7.40 -2.98
N PRO A 46 6.19 7.11 -4.08
CA PRO A 46 6.19 5.77 -4.66
C PRO A 46 7.61 5.33 -5.00
N GLU A 47 7.91 4.09 -4.66
CA GLU A 47 9.27 3.56 -4.84
C GLU A 47 9.20 2.09 -5.22
N PRO A 48 9.89 1.70 -6.32
CA PRO A 48 9.99 0.27 -6.63
C PRO A 48 10.92 -0.41 -5.64
N LEU A 49 10.55 -1.61 -5.24
CA LEU A 49 11.33 -2.36 -4.26
C LEU A 49 12.28 -3.31 -4.98
N LYS A 50 13.25 -3.85 -4.21
CA LYS A 50 14.34 -4.66 -4.78
C LYS A 50 14.39 -6.01 -4.07
N TYR A 51 15.28 -6.87 -4.56
CA TYR A 51 15.60 -8.16 -3.97
C TYR A 51 14.35 -9.04 -3.90
N GLU A 52 14.00 -9.55 -2.73
CA GLU A 52 12.87 -10.44 -2.58
C GLU A 52 11.53 -9.79 -2.95
N LEU A 53 11.48 -8.47 -2.88
CA LEU A 53 10.26 -7.74 -3.23
C LEU A 53 10.36 -7.04 -4.58
N ALA A 54 11.27 -7.51 -5.44
CA ALA A 54 11.33 -6.98 -6.80
C ALA A 54 9.99 -7.18 -7.49
N GLY A 55 9.50 -6.12 -8.14
CA GLY A 55 8.17 -6.15 -8.74
C GLY A 55 7.10 -5.53 -7.87
N TYR A 56 7.39 -5.31 -6.60
CA TYR A 56 6.50 -4.60 -5.71
C TYR A 56 6.90 -3.14 -5.60
N TRP A 57 5.96 -2.35 -5.13
CA TRP A 57 6.13 -0.92 -4.91
C TRP A 57 5.72 -0.56 -3.50
N SER A 58 6.21 0.56 -3.00
CA SER A 58 5.79 1.06 -1.69
C SER A 58 5.36 2.51 -1.78
N ARG A 59 4.45 2.87 -0.89
CA ARG A 59 4.07 4.26 -0.65
C ARG A 59 4.09 4.51 0.84
N ARG A 60 4.58 5.67 1.24
CA ARG A 60 4.69 6.01 2.67
C ARG A 60 3.34 6.42 3.24
N ILE A 61 2.94 5.75 4.30
CA ILE A 61 1.82 6.20 5.13
C ILE A 61 2.34 7.29 6.07
N ASN A 62 3.46 7.00 6.72
CA ASN A 62 4.20 7.96 7.57
C ASN A 62 5.66 7.51 7.60
N SER A 63 6.43 8.01 8.58
CA SER A 63 7.85 7.65 8.66
C SER A 63 8.07 6.17 8.98
N GLU A 64 7.07 5.52 9.58
CA GLU A 64 7.21 4.14 10.06
C GLU A 64 6.51 3.12 9.19
N HIS A 65 5.40 3.51 8.59
CA HIS A 65 4.53 2.53 7.90
C HIS A 65 4.45 2.79 6.41
N ARG A 66 4.28 1.71 5.65
CA ARG A 66 4.21 1.73 4.18
C ARG A 66 3.05 0.88 3.70
N ILE A 67 2.51 1.24 2.55
CA ILE A 67 1.68 0.32 1.76
C ILE A 67 2.61 -0.35 0.77
N ILE A 68 2.61 -1.68 0.77
CA ILE A 68 3.36 -2.49 -0.19
C ILE A 68 2.38 -3.11 -1.15
N TYR A 69 2.60 -2.93 -2.44
CA TYR A 69 1.64 -3.39 -3.43
C TYR A 69 2.33 -3.80 -4.73
N SER A 70 1.60 -4.53 -5.57
CA SER A 70 2.05 -4.84 -6.91
C SER A 70 0.94 -4.50 -7.89
N VAL A 71 1.34 -4.21 -9.14
CA VAL A 71 0.41 -3.78 -10.18
C VAL A 71 0.44 -4.83 -11.29
N HIS A 72 -0.74 -5.22 -11.73
CA HIS A 72 -0.88 -6.19 -12.81
C HIS A 72 -1.62 -5.53 -13.96
N ASP A 73 -0.85 -4.98 -14.88
CA ASP A 73 -1.36 -4.09 -15.92
C ASP A 73 -2.38 -4.76 -16.84
N ASP A 74 -2.19 -6.05 -17.13
CA ASP A 74 -3.04 -6.76 -18.07
C ASP A 74 -4.49 -6.82 -17.62
N ILE A 75 -4.70 -6.86 -16.31
CA ILE A 75 -6.04 -6.98 -15.75
C ILE A 75 -6.40 -5.78 -14.89
N VAL A 76 -5.50 -4.79 -14.83
CA VAL A 76 -5.74 -3.52 -14.14
C VAL A 76 -6.13 -3.76 -12.67
N ILE A 77 -5.37 -4.64 -11.99
CA ILE A 77 -5.59 -4.97 -10.59
C ILE A 77 -4.35 -4.56 -9.79
N VAL A 78 -4.60 -3.97 -8.64
CA VAL A 78 -3.55 -3.66 -7.66
C VAL A 78 -3.73 -4.61 -6.48
N TYR A 79 -2.70 -5.42 -6.22
CA TYR A 79 -2.69 -6.29 -5.06
C TYR A 79 -1.96 -5.60 -3.93
N VAL A 80 -2.67 -5.32 -2.84
CA VAL A 80 -2.07 -4.70 -1.67
C VAL A 80 -1.55 -5.80 -0.76
N LEU A 81 -0.24 -5.84 -0.58
CA LEU A 81 0.44 -6.88 0.18
C LEU A 81 0.39 -6.59 1.68
N SER A 82 0.67 -5.35 2.07
CA SER A 82 0.64 -4.96 3.48
C SER A 82 0.43 -3.47 3.60
N MET A 83 0.01 -3.02 4.79
CA MET A 83 -0.24 -1.60 5.05
C MET A 83 0.28 -1.20 6.41
N ARG A 84 1.25 -1.96 6.96
CA ARG A 84 1.78 -1.72 8.28
C ARG A 84 3.27 -2.04 8.26
N TYR A 85 4.07 -1.20 8.95
CA TYR A 85 5.53 -1.26 8.92
C TYR A 85 6.05 -1.08 7.51
N HIS A 86 7.29 -1.36 7.29
CA HIS A 86 7.88 -1.28 5.96
C HIS A 86 8.93 -2.36 5.80
N TYR A 87 9.21 -2.68 4.54
CA TYR A 87 10.24 -3.64 4.22
C TYR A 87 11.61 -3.03 4.58
N THR A 88 12.39 -3.76 5.37
CA THR A 88 13.73 -3.34 5.72
C THR A 88 14.71 -4.41 5.32
N ARG A 89 15.86 -3.96 4.85
CA ARG A 89 16.90 -4.88 4.38
C ARG A 89 18.17 -4.61 5.09
#